data_f00157fe2028ecd809afe9bce6e33447
#
_entry.id   f00157fe2028ecd809afe9bce6e33447
#
_cell.length_a   1.000
_cell.length_b   1.000
_cell.length_c   1.000
_cell.angle_alpha   90.00
_cell.angle_beta   90.00
_cell.angle_gamma   90.00
#
_symmetry.space_group_name_H-M   'P 1'
#
loop_
_entity.id
_entity.type
_entity.pdbx_description
1 polymer ?
#
loop_
_entity_poly.entity_id
_entity_poly.type
_entity_poly.pdbx_seq_one_letter_code
_entity_poly.pdbx_strand_id
1 'polypeptide(L)'
;MRPLDPRLLRYARSVRPHIALAVALGTLTALLVIAQALLVSAAVSPVIAGRSWPSGAVWPLVGVAAVAAARAGVVWLREATGHRAAARAIRQLRARVLDAALELGPRWRATRSSQTTTLVTRGLDDLVPYFVKFLPQLFLVVTVTPAALATMLVLDAWSALIAVVVVPLIPVFMVLIGRFTQSASRDKLESMKRLGAQLLDLMAGLPTLRGLGRQDSPREHLRRLGASNTEATMGTLRVAFLSGAVLEFLTTLSVALVAVEVGMRLVYGGIDLFRGLAVIMLAPEVFEPLRQVGAQFHASANGVAAAEAAFAVIEAEPPRPRGTRAAPPAGAHPIRFEGVSVEARGVWAPASLTATIEPGAVTALVGPSGAGKSTA
;
A
#
# COMPACT_ATOMS: atom_id res chain seq x y z
N MET A 1 11.24 -4.22 1.87
CA MET A 1 10.24 -4.12 0.79
C MET A 1 10.59 -2.97 -0.13
N ARG A 2 10.56 -3.17 -1.45
CA ARG A 2 10.77 -2.09 -2.42
C ARG A 2 9.44 -1.35 -2.59
N PRO A 3 9.40 -0.02 -2.53
CA PRO A 3 8.16 0.75 -2.64
C PRO A 3 7.47 0.61 -4.00
N LEU A 4 8.21 0.17 -5.02
CA LEU A 4 7.70 -0.19 -6.35
C LEU A 4 8.09 -1.64 -6.63
N ASP A 5 7.15 -2.57 -6.45
CA ASP A 5 7.35 -3.97 -6.83
C ASP A 5 7.05 -4.13 -8.34
N PRO A 6 8.04 -4.54 -9.17
CA PRO A 6 7.84 -4.72 -10.60
C PRO A 6 6.80 -5.79 -10.94
N ARG A 7 6.50 -6.71 -10.01
CA ARG A 7 5.45 -7.72 -10.16
C ARG A 7 4.06 -7.09 -10.25
N LEU A 8 3.79 -6.02 -9.50
CA LEU A 8 2.52 -5.26 -9.63
C LEU A 8 2.33 -4.73 -11.05
N LEU A 9 3.38 -4.23 -11.68
CA LEU A 9 3.36 -3.75 -13.06
C LEU A 9 3.21 -4.88 -14.09
N ARG A 10 3.68 -6.08 -13.76
CA ARG A 10 3.59 -7.28 -14.60
C ARG A 10 2.19 -7.89 -14.54
N TYR A 11 1.61 -8.01 -13.35
CA TYR A 11 0.33 -8.67 -13.12
C TYR A 11 -0.87 -7.74 -13.28
N ALA A 12 -0.72 -6.44 -13.08
CA ALA A 12 -1.76 -5.43 -13.27
C ALA A 12 -1.45 -4.52 -14.46
N ARG A 13 -1.56 -5.04 -15.68
CA ARG A 13 -1.25 -4.29 -16.93
C ARG A 13 -2.04 -2.98 -17.08
N SER A 14 -3.25 -2.93 -16.52
CA SER A 14 -4.09 -1.72 -16.52
C SER A 14 -3.51 -0.54 -15.71
N VAL A 15 -2.49 -0.78 -14.88
CA VAL A 15 -1.85 0.28 -14.07
C VAL A 15 -0.86 1.12 -14.90
N ARG A 16 -0.26 0.57 -15.95
CA ARG A 16 0.75 1.28 -16.77
C ARG A 16 0.27 2.62 -17.34
N PRO A 17 -0.89 2.69 -18.04
CA PRO A 17 -1.39 3.96 -18.55
C PRO A 17 -1.78 4.93 -17.41
N HIS A 18 -2.22 4.40 -16.27
CA HIS A 18 -2.49 5.22 -15.10
C HIS A 18 -1.22 5.87 -14.53
N ILE A 19 -0.10 5.15 -14.50
CA ILE A 19 1.19 5.71 -14.06
C ILE A 19 1.61 6.86 -14.98
N ALA A 20 1.54 6.68 -16.30
CA ALA A 20 1.87 7.74 -17.25
C ALA A 20 0.98 8.98 -17.04
N LEU A 21 -0.33 8.78 -16.84
CA LEU A 21 -1.26 9.85 -16.53
C LEU A 21 -0.94 10.51 -15.18
N ALA A 22 -0.60 9.74 -14.15
CA ALA A 22 -0.23 10.27 -12.84
C ALA A 22 1.04 11.14 -12.89
N VAL A 23 2.03 10.75 -13.70
CA VAL A 23 3.23 11.56 -13.96
C VAL A 23 2.86 12.86 -14.68
N ALA A 24 2.05 12.79 -15.74
CA ALA A 24 1.61 13.98 -16.48
C ALA A 24 0.81 14.96 -15.60
N LEU A 25 -0.13 14.44 -14.81
CA LEU A 25 -0.91 15.24 -13.87
C LEU A 25 -0.03 15.79 -12.73
N GLY A 26 0.99 15.04 -12.29
CA GLY A 26 1.99 15.52 -11.32
C GLY A 26 2.81 16.68 -11.86
N THR A 27 3.31 16.58 -13.09
CA THR A 27 4.05 17.67 -13.75
C THR A 27 3.16 18.90 -13.93
N LEU A 28 1.91 18.70 -14.36
CA LEU A 28 0.95 19.80 -14.47
C LEU A 28 0.66 20.44 -13.11
N THR A 29 0.54 19.65 -12.04
CA THR A 29 0.39 20.17 -10.68
C THR A 29 1.58 21.03 -10.28
N ALA A 30 2.81 20.60 -10.58
CA ALA A 30 4.01 21.39 -10.29
C ALA A 30 3.98 22.76 -10.98
N LEU A 31 3.64 22.78 -12.26
CA LEU A 31 3.53 24.03 -13.02
C LEU A 31 2.44 24.96 -12.47
N LEU A 32 1.28 24.42 -12.10
CA LEU A 32 0.18 25.20 -11.53
C LEU A 32 0.53 25.76 -10.16
N VAL A 33 1.26 24.99 -9.32
CA VAL A 33 1.75 25.44 -8.01
C VAL A 33 2.71 26.62 -8.16
N ILE A 34 3.69 26.50 -9.08
CA ILE A 34 4.65 27.56 -9.36
C ILE A 34 3.94 28.79 -9.90
N ALA A 35 3.05 28.62 -10.87
CA ALA A 35 2.25 29.70 -11.44
C ALA A 35 1.40 30.39 -10.37
N GLN A 36 0.77 29.64 -9.47
CA GLN A 36 0.00 30.20 -8.36
C GLN A 36 0.86 31.06 -7.44
N ALA A 37 2.03 30.58 -7.03
CA ALA A 37 2.95 31.32 -6.16
C ALA A 37 3.41 32.63 -6.82
N LEU A 38 3.80 32.59 -8.08
CA LEU A 38 4.24 33.77 -8.84
C LEU A 38 3.10 34.77 -9.05
N LEU A 39 1.91 34.31 -9.42
CA LEU A 39 0.75 35.20 -9.64
C LEU A 39 0.27 35.86 -8.35
N VAL A 40 0.23 35.11 -7.24
CA VAL A 40 -0.12 35.72 -5.95
C VAL A 40 0.93 36.76 -5.53
N SER A 41 2.22 36.43 -5.68
CA SER A 41 3.29 37.39 -5.40
C SER A 41 3.20 38.63 -6.27
N ALA A 42 2.88 38.47 -7.56
CA ALA A 42 2.67 39.58 -8.49
C ALA A 42 1.44 40.44 -8.15
N ALA A 43 0.37 39.83 -7.64
CA ALA A 43 -0.83 40.54 -7.21
C ALA A 43 -0.61 41.33 -5.88
N VAL A 44 0.09 40.73 -4.93
CA VAL A 44 0.20 41.25 -3.56
C VAL A 44 1.36 42.23 -3.39
N SER A 45 2.51 42.02 -4.08
CA SER A 45 3.70 42.83 -3.88
C SER A 45 3.51 44.33 -4.17
N PRO A 46 2.80 44.78 -5.23
CA PRO A 46 2.55 46.19 -5.47
C PRO A 46 1.69 46.85 -4.38
N VAL A 47 0.70 46.09 -3.88
CA VAL A 47 -0.22 46.60 -2.84
C VAL A 47 0.51 46.85 -1.53
N ILE A 48 1.36 45.91 -1.10
CA ILE A 48 2.16 46.05 0.12
C ILE A 48 3.22 47.19 -0.04
N ALA A 49 3.77 47.35 -1.26
CA ALA A 49 4.74 48.40 -1.54
C ALA A 49 4.12 49.82 -1.62
N GLY A 50 2.84 49.99 -1.29
CA GLY A 50 2.14 51.29 -1.30
C GLY A 50 1.97 51.91 -2.68
N ARG A 51 2.19 51.13 -3.73
CA ARG A 51 1.88 51.59 -5.11
C ARG A 51 0.38 51.52 -5.35
N SER A 52 -0.20 52.58 -5.89
CA SER A 52 -1.62 52.60 -6.29
C SER A 52 -1.87 51.40 -7.18
N TRP A 53 -2.98 50.73 -6.96
CA TRP A 53 -3.37 49.52 -7.74
C TRP A 53 -3.31 49.83 -9.23
N PRO A 54 -2.40 49.24 -10.00
CA PRO A 54 -2.35 49.49 -11.44
C PRO A 54 -3.68 49.07 -12.05
N SER A 55 -4.22 49.83 -13.00
CA SER A 55 -5.46 49.50 -13.75
C SER A 55 -5.42 48.12 -14.45
N GLY A 56 -4.23 47.47 -14.47
CA GLY A 56 -3.99 46.10 -14.94
C GLY A 56 -3.94 45.02 -13.86
N ALA A 57 -4.09 45.31 -12.55
CA ALA A 57 -3.95 44.32 -11.45
C ALA A 57 -5.12 43.31 -11.39
N VAL A 58 -6.16 43.48 -12.18
CA VAL A 58 -7.23 42.46 -12.32
C VAL A 58 -6.68 41.16 -12.94
N TRP A 59 -5.71 41.25 -13.85
CA TRP A 59 -5.15 40.09 -14.53
C TRP A 59 -4.48 39.06 -13.61
N PRO A 60 -3.64 39.44 -12.64
CA PRO A 60 -3.09 38.46 -11.70
C PRO A 60 -4.16 37.78 -10.83
N LEU A 61 -5.20 38.51 -10.41
CA LEU A 61 -6.31 37.95 -9.63
C LEU A 61 -7.15 36.95 -10.44
N VAL A 62 -7.49 37.31 -11.70
CA VAL A 62 -8.14 36.36 -12.61
C VAL A 62 -7.25 35.16 -12.87
N GLY A 63 -5.93 35.37 -13.03
CA GLY A 63 -4.94 34.31 -13.18
C GLY A 63 -4.89 33.38 -11.96
N VAL A 64 -4.89 33.91 -10.75
CA VAL A 64 -4.95 33.10 -9.51
C VAL A 64 -6.22 32.27 -9.46
N ALA A 65 -7.38 32.86 -9.76
CA ALA A 65 -8.66 32.14 -9.78
C ALA A 65 -8.67 31.01 -10.83
N ALA A 66 -8.15 31.30 -12.04
CA ALA A 66 -8.04 30.30 -13.11
C ALA A 66 -7.10 29.16 -12.74
N VAL A 67 -5.93 29.46 -12.17
CA VAL A 67 -4.96 28.46 -11.72
C VAL A 67 -5.53 27.63 -10.55
N ALA A 68 -6.24 28.24 -9.61
CA ALA A 68 -6.89 27.52 -8.51
C ALA A 68 -7.98 26.57 -9.03
N ALA A 69 -8.81 27.02 -9.98
CA ALA A 69 -9.81 26.16 -10.63
C ALA A 69 -9.17 25.01 -11.43
N ALA A 70 -8.10 25.29 -12.18
CA ALA A 70 -7.34 24.26 -12.89
C ALA A 70 -6.72 23.25 -11.93
N ARG A 71 -6.13 23.71 -10.81
CA ARG A 71 -5.57 22.84 -9.77
C ARG A 71 -6.64 21.93 -9.14
N ALA A 72 -7.81 22.47 -8.83
CA ALA A 72 -8.94 21.68 -8.33
C ALA A 72 -9.39 20.60 -9.34
N GLY A 73 -9.47 20.94 -10.61
CA GLY A 73 -9.78 20.01 -11.70
C GLY A 73 -8.74 18.90 -11.85
N VAL A 74 -7.44 19.22 -11.77
CA VAL A 74 -6.34 18.25 -11.82
C VAL A 74 -6.38 17.31 -10.63
N VAL A 75 -6.63 17.82 -9.42
CA VAL A 75 -6.75 17.00 -8.20
C VAL A 75 -7.94 16.04 -8.33
N TRP A 76 -9.10 16.56 -8.74
CA TRP A 76 -10.29 15.73 -8.98
C TRP A 76 -10.04 14.63 -10.03
N LEU A 77 -9.41 14.98 -11.15
CA LEU A 77 -9.10 14.03 -12.22
C LEU A 77 -8.13 12.96 -11.75
N ARG A 78 -7.11 13.33 -10.96
CA ARG A 78 -6.14 12.40 -10.36
C ARG A 78 -6.81 11.41 -9.43
N GLU A 79 -7.69 11.87 -8.54
CA GLU A 79 -8.42 10.99 -7.62
C GLU A 79 -9.40 10.07 -8.36
N ALA A 80 -10.20 10.62 -9.27
CA ALA A 80 -11.17 9.84 -10.05
C ALA A 80 -10.49 8.76 -10.91
N THR A 81 -9.37 9.09 -11.57
CA THR A 81 -8.62 8.12 -12.38
C THR A 81 -7.88 7.11 -11.50
N GLY A 82 -7.37 7.53 -10.34
CA GLY A 82 -6.73 6.68 -9.34
C GLY A 82 -7.66 5.59 -8.82
N HIS A 83 -8.86 5.95 -8.40
CA HIS A 83 -9.86 4.99 -7.94
C HIS A 83 -10.28 3.99 -9.04
N ARG A 84 -10.47 4.47 -10.27
CA ARG A 84 -10.78 3.59 -11.42
C ARG A 84 -9.64 2.62 -11.73
N ALA A 85 -8.40 3.07 -11.67
CA ALA A 85 -7.22 2.24 -11.91
C ALA A 85 -7.05 1.20 -10.79
N ALA A 86 -7.18 1.60 -9.53
CA ALA A 86 -7.15 0.70 -8.38
C ALA A 86 -8.22 -0.39 -8.50
N ALA A 87 -9.47 -0.03 -8.79
CA ALA A 87 -10.56 -0.98 -8.95
C ALA A 87 -10.32 -1.99 -10.09
N ARG A 88 -9.71 -1.56 -11.21
CA ARG A 88 -9.34 -2.45 -12.32
C ARG A 88 -8.21 -3.39 -11.93
N ALA A 89 -7.17 -2.87 -11.28
CA ALA A 89 -6.03 -3.66 -10.82
C ALA A 89 -6.44 -4.73 -9.81
N ILE A 90 -7.26 -4.36 -8.84
CA ILE A 90 -7.78 -5.27 -7.81
C ILE A 90 -8.63 -6.37 -8.46
N ARG A 91 -9.52 -6.03 -9.40
CA ARG A 91 -10.29 -7.05 -10.13
C ARG A 91 -9.42 -8.04 -10.90
N GLN A 92 -8.35 -7.53 -11.58
CA GLN A 92 -7.42 -8.39 -12.31
C GLN A 92 -6.63 -9.31 -11.38
N LEU A 93 -6.13 -8.78 -10.25
CA LEU A 93 -5.43 -9.59 -9.25
C LEU A 93 -6.37 -10.62 -8.61
N ARG A 94 -7.59 -10.21 -8.28
CA ARG A 94 -8.63 -11.10 -7.70
C ARG A 94 -8.92 -12.29 -8.61
N ALA A 95 -9.13 -12.04 -9.90
CA ALA A 95 -9.36 -13.09 -10.89
C ALA A 95 -8.15 -14.05 -10.96
N ARG A 96 -6.93 -13.52 -11.05
CA ARG A 96 -5.72 -14.35 -11.11
C ARG A 96 -5.48 -15.18 -9.85
N VAL A 97 -5.74 -14.62 -8.66
CA VAL A 97 -5.63 -15.37 -7.40
C VAL A 97 -6.64 -16.50 -7.36
N LEU A 98 -7.87 -16.28 -7.84
CA LEU A 98 -8.89 -17.33 -7.92
C LEU A 98 -8.51 -18.40 -8.92
N ASP A 99 -8.06 -18.03 -10.11
CA ASP A 99 -7.64 -18.99 -11.16
C ASP A 99 -6.45 -19.83 -10.65
N ALA A 100 -5.43 -19.19 -10.08
CA ALA A 100 -4.29 -19.90 -9.49
C ALA A 100 -4.71 -20.83 -8.35
N ALA A 101 -5.60 -20.39 -7.46
CA ALA A 101 -6.10 -21.22 -6.36
C ALA A 101 -6.92 -22.44 -6.86
N LEU A 102 -7.58 -22.33 -8.00
CA LEU A 102 -8.27 -23.46 -8.65
C LEU A 102 -7.26 -24.44 -9.24
N GLU A 103 -6.20 -23.94 -9.89
CA GLU A 103 -5.13 -24.75 -10.49
C GLU A 103 -4.29 -25.50 -9.44
N LEU A 104 -4.08 -24.93 -8.27
CA LEU A 104 -3.35 -25.55 -7.15
C LEU A 104 -4.10 -26.74 -6.53
N GLY A 105 -5.37 -26.90 -6.84
CA GLY A 105 -6.16 -28.08 -6.51
C GLY A 105 -6.73 -28.13 -5.08
N PRO A 106 -7.55 -29.16 -4.79
CA PRO A 106 -8.34 -29.21 -3.55
C PRO A 106 -7.49 -29.41 -2.29
N ARG A 107 -6.37 -30.11 -2.37
CA ARG A 107 -5.49 -30.34 -1.21
C ARG A 107 -4.84 -29.03 -0.71
N TRP A 108 -4.37 -28.19 -1.63
CA TRP A 108 -3.82 -26.88 -1.30
C TRP A 108 -4.90 -25.96 -0.71
N ARG A 109 -6.10 -25.97 -1.32
CA ARG A 109 -7.23 -25.18 -0.83
C ARG A 109 -7.68 -25.58 0.57
N ALA A 110 -7.72 -26.88 0.90
CA ALA A 110 -8.14 -27.38 2.21
C ALA A 110 -7.32 -26.81 3.36
N THR A 111 -6.02 -26.54 3.15
CA THR A 111 -5.13 -25.98 4.18
C THR A 111 -5.09 -24.46 4.20
N ARG A 112 -5.49 -23.77 3.12
CA ARG A 112 -5.32 -22.31 2.95
C ARG A 112 -6.60 -21.57 2.55
N SER A 113 -7.76 -22.25 2.57
CA SER A 113 -9.04 -21.65 2.13
C SER A 113 -9.40 -20.38 2.89
N SER A 114 -9.29 -20.38 4.21
CA SER A 114 -9.61 -19.20 5.04
C SER A 114 -8.73 -17.99 4.70
N GLN A 115 -7.41 -18.20 4.55
CA GLN A 115 -6.48 -17.13 4.20
C GLN A 115 -6.75 -16.60 2.79
N THR A 116 -6.96 -17.50 1.81
CA THR A 116 -7.24 -17.12 0.42
C THR A 116 -8.58 -16.39 0.31
N THR A 117 -9.61 -16.86 1.01
CA THR A 117 -10.91 -16.19 1.05
C THR A 117 -10.79 -14.79 1.63
N THR A 118 -10.13 -14.62 2.77
CA THR A 118 -9.91 -13.31 3.39
C THR A 118 -9.12 -12.38 2.46
N LEU A 119 -8.08 -12.89 1.80
CA LEU A 119 -7.28 -12.14 0.84
C LEU A 119 -8.15 -11.63 -0.33
N VAL A 120 -8.97 -12.52 -0.92
CA VAL A 120 -9.79 -12.19 -2.11
C VAL A 120 -10.96 -11.27 -1.75
N THR A 121 -11.57 -11.42 -0.57
CA THR A 121 -12.75 -10.64 -0.16
C THR A 121 -12.40 -9.27 0.38
N ARG A 122 -11.34 -9.14 1.16
CA ARG A 122 -10.96 -7.89 1.86
C ARG A 122 -9.50 -7.49 1.65
N GLY A 123 -8.57 -8.44 1.70
CA GLY A 123 -7.14 -8.12 1.70
C GLY A 123 -6.68 -7.33 0.46
N LEU A 124 -7.20 -7.63 -0.71
CA LEU A 124 -6.86 -6.91 -1.94
C LEU A 124 -7.40 -5.47 -1.97
N ASP A 125 -8.43 -5.14 -1.19
CA ASP A 125 -8.96 -3.78 -1.12
C ASP A 125 -7.99 -2.82 -0.39
N ASP A 126 -7.08 -3.34 0.44
CA ASP A 126 -5.98 -2.58 1.03
C ASP A 126 -4.98 -2.03 0.01
N LEU A 127 -5.05 -2.47 -1.26
CA LEU A 127 -4.30 -1.87 -2.37
C LEU A 127 -4.86 -0.52 -2.84
N VAL A 128 -6.09 -0.14 -2.48
CA VAL A 128 -6.68 1.15 -2.89
C VAL A 128 -5.82 2.34 -2.43
N PRO A 129 -5.42 2.47 -1.15
CA PRO A 129 -4.56 3.56 -0.70
C PRO A 129 -3.20 3.59 -1.41
N TYR A 130 -2.65 2.42 -1.74
CA TYR A 130 -1.39 2.33 -2.49
C TYR A 130 -1.51 2.95 -3.89
N PHE A 131 -2.55 2.60 -4.66
CA PHE A 131 -2.72 3.11 -6.03
C PHE A 131 -3.24 4.55 -6.08
N VAL A 132 -4.12 4.94 -5.16
CA VAL A 132 -4.80 6.25 -5.20
C VAL A 132 -3.96 7.34 -4.54
N LYS A 133 -3.28 7.02 -3.43
CA LYS A 133 -2.60 8.01 -2.60
C LYS A 133 -1.08 7.89 -2.69
N PHE A 134 -0.52 6.72 -2.36
CA PHE A 134 0.92 6.56 -2.21
C PHE A 134 1.67 6.64 -3.55
N LEU A 135 1.24 5.89 -4.55
CA LEU A 135 1.93 5.84 -5.85
C LEU A 135 1.96 7.19 -6.57
N PRO A 136 0.83 7.96 -6.69
CA PRO A 136 0.88 9.30 -7.24
C PRO A 136 1.79 10.25 -6.46
N GLN A 137 1.84 10.11 -5.12
CA GLN A 137 2.66 10.97 -4.28
C GLN A 137 4.16 10.76 -4.52
N LEU A 138 4.60 9.53 -4.80
CA LEU A 138 6.00 9.27 -5.21
C LEU A 138 6.36 10.03 -6.50
N PHE A 139 5.44 10.10 -7.45
CA PHE A 139 5.68 10.87 -8.68
C PHE A 139 5.69 12.38 -8.41
N LEU A 140 4.85 12.87 -7.50
CA LEU A 140 4.88 14.28 -7.10
C LEU A 140 6.20 14.67 -6.43
N VAL A 141 6.81 13.80 -5.64
CA VAL A 141 8.16 14.05 -5.09
C VAL A 141 9.18 14.23 -6.20
N VAL A 142 9.10 13.44 -7.26
CA VAL A 142 10.07 13.50 -8.38
C VAL A 142 9.80 14.66 -9.33
N THR A 143 8.57 15.18 -9.39
CA THR A 143 8.19 16.26 -10.31
C THR A 143 8.07 17.62 -9.61
N VAL A 144 7.27 17.71 -8.54
CA VAL A 144 6.97 18.98 -7.85
C VAL A 144 8.18 19.48 -7.06
N THR A 145 8.82 18.62 -6.26
CA THR A 145 9.94 19.04 -5.40
C THR A 145 11.12 19.59 -6.22
N PRO A 146 11.64 18.93 -7.29
CA PRO A 146 12.72 19.52 -8.09
C PRO A 146 12.28 20.77 -8.87
N ALA A 147 11.04 20.82 -9.37
CA ALA A 147 10.55 21.98 -10.10
C ALA A 147 10.42 23.21 -9.18
N ALA A 148 9.88 23.02 -7.97
CA ALA A 148 9.78 24.08 -6.96
C ALA A 148 11.17 24.53 -6.49
N LEU A 149 12.10 23.60 -6.25
CA LEU A 149 13.50 23.92 -5.90
C LEU A 149 14.22 24.68 -7.01
N ALA A 150 14.06 24.27 -8.26
CA ALA A 150 14.64 24.95 -9.41
C ALA A 150 14.09 26.38 -9.54
N THR A 151 12.79 26.57 -9.33
CA THR A 151 12.16 27.90 -9.33
C THR A 151 12.66 28.75 -8.16
N MET A 152 12.78 28.17 -6.95
CA MET A 152 13.37 28.85 -5.80
C MET A 152 14.81 29.26 -6.08
N LEU A 153 15.62 28.41 -6.71
CA LEU A 153 17.01 28.71 -7.05
C LEU A 153 17.14 29.90 -8.02
N VAL A 154 16.22 30.01 -8.96
CA VAL A 154 16.17 31.15 -9.89
C VAL A 154 15.74 32.45 -9.20
N LEU A 155 14.83 32.37 -8.22
CA LEU A 155 14.33 33.51 -7.48
C LEU A 155 15.30 33.96 -6.39
N ASP A 156 15.83 33.00 -5.62
CA ASP A 156 16.74 33.24 -4.50
C ASP A 156 17.58 32.00 -4.17
N ALA A 157 18.88 32.08 -4.41
CA ALA A 157 19.81 30.97 -4.23
C ALA A 157 20.00 30.57 -2.75
N TRP A 158 19.94 31.53 -1.80
CA TRP A 158 20.13 31.27 -0.38
C TRP A 158 18.97 30.44 0.20
N SER A 159 17.74 30.85 -0.08
CA SER A 159 16.55 30.10 0.34
C SER A 159 16.49 28.72 -0.30
N ALA A 160 16.90 28.59 -1.57
CA ALA A 160 17.00 27.30 -2.24
C ALA A 160 18.05 26.39 -1.59
N LEU A 161 19.20 26.94 -1.17
CA LEU A 161 20.23 26.19 -0.45
C LEU A 161 19.71 25.61 0.87
N ILE A 162 18.98 26.43 1.66
CA ILE A 162 18.32 25.96 2.89
C ILE A 162 17.39 24.79 2.58
N ALA A 163 16.53 24.92 1.55
CA ALA A 163 15.60 23.89 1.19
C ALA A 163 16.31 22.59 0.71
N VAL A 164 17.37 22.71 -0.08
CA VAL A 164 18.19 21.57 -0.56
C VAL A 164 18.84 20.81 0.59
N VAL A 165 19.32 21.51 1.63
CA VAL A 165 19.91 20.86 2.82
C VAL A 165 18.86 20.11 3.63
N VAL A 166 17.65 20.64 3.73
CA VAL A 166 16.59 20.06 4.55
C VAL A 166 15.86 18.91 3.83
N VAL A 167 15.68 18.98 2.51
CA VAL A 167 14.97 17.94 1.73
C VAL A 167 15.49 16.51 2.00
N PRO A 168 16.80 16.22 2.01
CA PRO A 168 17.32 14.89 2.33
C PRO A 168 17.08 14.45 3.78
N LEU A 169 16.91 15.39 4.69
CA LEU A 169 16.70 15.08 6.11
C LEU A 169 15.35 14.39 6.34
N ILE A 170 14.32 14.77 5.57
CA ILE A 170 12.98 14.17 5.67
C ILE A 170 13.00 12.64 5.36
N PRO A 171 13.55 12.16 4.25
CA PRO A 171 13.68 10.72 4.00
C PRO A 171 14.53 9.99 5.03
N VAL A 172 15.61 10.61 5.53
CA VAL A 172 16.46 10.01 6.57
C VAL A 172 15.65 9.77 7.84
N PHE A 173 14.92 10.76 8.32
CA PHE A 173 14.05 10.62 9.49
C PHE A 173 12.91 9.62 9.22
N MET A 174 12.33 9.63 8.02
CA MET A 174 11.29 8.68 7.63
C MET A 174 11.77 7.22 7.70
N VAL A 175 12.99 6.92 7.22
CA VAL A 175 13.58 5.58 7.31
C VAL A 175 13.90 5.21 8.76
N LEU A 176 14.48 6.15 9.51
CA LEU A 176 14.85 5.93 10.92
C LEU A 176 13.61 5.57 11.75
N ILE A 177 12.57 6.39 11.68
CA ILE A 177 11.33 6.18 12.44
C ILE A 177 10.57 4.96 11.90
N GLY A 178 10.61 4.71 10.59
CA GLY A 178 9.99 3.54 9.97
C GLY A 178 10.49 2.21 10.53
N ARG A 179 11.77 2.13 10.89
CA ARG A 179 12.35 0.94 11.55
C ARG A 179 11.74 0.70 12.93
N PHE A 180 11.57 1.75 13.72
CA PHE A 180 10.91 1.65 15.04
C PHE A 180 9.44 1.27 14.91
N THR A 181 8.73 1.80 13.95
CA THR A 181 7.33 1.46 13.68
C THR A 181 7.17 -0.01 13.29
N GLN A 182 8.10 -0.57 12.55
CA GLN A 182 8.04 -1.96 12.09
C GLN A 182 8.13 -2.95 13.26
N SER A 183 8.99 -2.69 14.27
CA SER A 183 9.07 -3.55 15.46
C SER A 183 7.78 -3.47 16.28
N ALA A 184 7.29 -2.27 16.58
CA ALA A 184 6.05 -2.08 17.31
C ALA A 184 4.83 -2.73 16.63
N SER A 185 4.77 -2.71 15.30
CA SER A 185 3.70 -3.37 14.54
C SER A 185 3.77 -4.90 14.60
N ARG A 186 4.97 -5.48 14.66
CA ARG A 186 5.15 -6.94 14.86
C ARG A 186 4.67 -7.36 16.24
N ASP A 187 5.05 -6.63 17.28
CA ASP A 187 4.66 -6.90 18.66
C ASP A 187 3.15 -6.85 18.83
N LYS A 188 2.50 -5.85 18.24
CA LYS A 188 1.03 -5.74 18.18
C LYS A 188 0.40 -6.95 17.49
N LEU A 189 0.91 -7.37 16.34
CA LEU A 189 0.37 -8.50 15.58
C LEU A 189 0.51 -9.81 16.37
N GLU A 190 1.63 -10.00 17.04
CA GLU A 190 1.87 -11.19 17.88
C GLU A 190 0.95 -11.21 19.10
N SER A 191 0.79 -10.08 19.78
CA SER A 191 -0.16 -9.94 20.88
C SER A 191 -1.60 -10.21 20.45
N MET A 192 -2.01 -9.70 19.29
CA MET A 192 -3.34 -9.95 18.71
C MET A 192 -3.55 -11.42 18.36
N LYS A 193 -2.54 -12.10 17.79
CA LYS A 193 -2.62 -13.54 17.50
C LYS A 193 -2.76 -14.37 18.78
N ARG A 194 -2.01 -14.04 19.83
CA ARG A 194 -2.10 -14.72 21.13
C ARG A 194 -3.48 -14.56 21.76
N LEU A 195 -4.02 -13.34 21.76
CA LEU A 195 -5.37 -13.08 22.27
C LEU A 195 -6.43 -13.84 21.47
N GLY A 196 -6.34 -13.81 20.13
CA GLY A 196 -7.27 -14.53 19.26
C GLY A 196 -7.25 -16.04 19.46
N ALA A 197 -6.07 -16.64 19.56
CA ALA A 197 -5.91 -18.08 19.80
C ALA A 197 -6.53 -18.50 21.16
N GLN A 198 -6.27 -17.74 22.21
CA GLN A 198 -6.83 -17.99 23.54
C GLN A 198 -8.35 -17.82 23.60
N LEU A 199 -8.90 -16.84 22.89
CA LEU A 199 -10.35 -16.66 22.77
C LEU A 199 -11.01 -17.86 22.08
N LEU A 200 -10.42 -18.36 21.00
CA LEU A 200 -10.94 -19.53 20.28
C LEU A 200 -10.86 -20.80 21.15
N ASP A 201 -9.76 -20.99 21.86
CA ASP A 201 -9.57 -22.12 22.77
C ASP A 201 -10.60 -22.08 23.91
N LEU A 202 -10.83 -20.93 24.50
CA LEU A 202 -11.86 -20.73 25.52
C LEU A 202 -13.26 -20.97 24.99
N MET A 203 -13.59 -20.52 23.78
CA MET A 203 -14.89 -20.79 23.16
C MET A 203 -15.10 -22.28 22.95
N ALA A 204 -14.07 -23.00 22.49
CA ALA A 204 -14.14 -24.46 22.32
C ALA A 204 -14.27 -25.19 23.68
N GLY A 205 -13.58 -24.72 24.72
CA GLY A 205 -13.60 -25.30 26.06
C GLY A 205 -14.77 -24.85 26.95
N LEU A 206 -15.60 -23.87 26.52
CA LEU A 206 -16.67 -23.29 27.33
C LEU A 206 -17.68 -24.30 27.84
N PRO A 207 -18.13 -25.31 27.07
CA PRO A 207 -19.03 -26.36 27.58
C PRO A 207 -18.43 -27.12 28.74
N THR A 208 -17.15 -27.47 28.68
CA THR A 208 -16.40 -28.17 29.74
C THR A 208 -16.28 -27.29 30.99
N LEU A 209 -15.91 -26.01 30.83
CA LEU A 209 -15.82 -25.08 31.97
C LEU A 209 -17.15 -24.89 32.66
N ARG A 210 -18.27 -24.80 31.92
CA ARG A 210 -19.62 -24.74 32.46
C ARG A 210 -20.00 -26.01 33.23
N GLY A 211 -19.69 -27.19 32.65
CA GLY A 211 -19.95 -28.46 33.32
C GLY A 211 -19.21 -28.61 34.64
N LEU A 212 -18.04 -27.98 34.78
CA LEU A 212 -17.22 -27.96 35.99
C LEU A 212 -17.54 -26.79 36.94
N GLY A 213 -18.48 -25.89 36.62
CA GLY A 213 -18.78 -24.69 37.40
C GLY A 213 -17.64 -23.66 37.45
N ARG A 214 -16.69 -23.70 36.49
CA ARG A 214 -15.47 -22.86 36.45
C ARG A 214 -15.49 -21.84 35.33
N GLN A 215 -16.62 -21.40 34.84
CA GLN A 215 -16.79 -20.48 33.72
C GLN A 215 -16.14 -19.10 33.93
N ASP A 216 -15.98 -18.66 35.19
CA ASP A 216 -15.38 -17.37 35.53
C ASP A 216 -13.84 -17.43 35.67
N SER A 217 -13.28 -18.65 35.79
CA SER A 217 -11.83 -18.85 35.99
C SER A 217 -10.94 -18.19 34.90
N PRO A 218 -11.32 -18.15 33.58
CA PRO A 218 -10.49 -17.53 32.56
C PRO A 218 -10.56 -16.01 32.52
N ARG A 219 -11.45 -15.38 33.23
CA ARG A 219 -11.76 -13.94 33.16
C ARG A 219 -10.52 -13.07 33.42
N GLU A 220 -9.79 -13.37 34.49
CA GLU A 220 -8.59 -12.60 34.85
C GLU A 220 -7.44 -12.83 33.85
N HIS A 221 -7.33 -14.03 33.30
CA HIS A 221 -6.33 -14.32 32.26
C HIS A 221 -6.63 -13.56 30.95
N LEU A 222 -7.90 -13.57 30.51
CA LEU A 222 -8.35 -12.77 29.35
C LEU A 222 -8.16 -11.27 29.55
N ARG A 223 -8.43 -10.78 30.75
CA ARG A 223 -8.22 -9.36 31.09
C ARG A 223 -6.75 -8.97 30.95
N ARG A 224 -5.82 -9.80 31.43
CA ARG A 224 -4.36 -9.57 31.28
C ARG A 224 -3.92 -9.60 29.82
N LEU A 225 -4.39 -10.56 29.04
CA LEU A 225 -4.11 -10.63 27.60
C LEU A 225 -4.70 -9.41 26.86
N GLY A 226 -5.89 -8.98 27.18
CA GLY A 226 -6.50 -7.77 26.64
C GLY A 226 -5.69 -6.53 26.99
N ALA A 227 -5.24 -6.39 28.23
CA ALA A 227 -4.36 -5.29 28.66
C ALA A 227 -3.04 -5.26 27.89
N SER A 228 -2.39 -6.43 27.73
CA SER A 228 -1.16 -6.56 26.93
C SER A 228 -1.38 -6.19 25.47
N ASN A 229 -2.50 -6.60 24.87
CA ASN A 229 -2.84 -6.21 23.51
C ASN A 229 -3.10 -4.69 23.37
N THR A 230 -3.74 -4.09 24.39
CA THR A 230 -3.95 -2.65 24.43
C THR A 230 -2.63 -1.89 24.55
N GLU A 231 -1.71 -2.36 25.40
CA GLU A 231 -0.38 -1.76 25.55
C GLU A 231 0.44 -1.84 24.26
N ALA A 232 0.46 -2.99 23.59
CA ALA A 232 1.12 -3.16 22.28
C ALA A 232 0.49 -2.27 21.21
N THR A 233 -0.83 -2.10 21.23
CA THR A 233 -1.55 -1.19 20.32
C THR A 233 -1.19 0.27 20.60
N MET A 234 -1.16 0.68 21.88
CA MET A 234 -0.75 2.02 22.27
C MET A 234 0.72 2.30 21.92
N GLY A 235 1.60 1.31 22.06
CA GLY A 235 2.99 1.38 21.60
C GLY A 235 3.08 1.70 20.10
N THR A 236 2.35 0.96 19.29
CA THR A 236 2.28 1.20 17.83
C THR A 236 1.72 2.60 17.51
N LEU A 237 0.66 3.02 18.18
CA LEU A 237 0.07 4.36 17.99
C LEU A 237 1.03 5.47 18.39
N ARG A 238 1.73 5.36 19.53
CA ARG A 238 2.74 6.35 19.96
C ARG A 238 3.81 6.54 18.91
N VAL A 239 4.36 5.46 18.35
CA VAL A 239 5.38 5.55 17.30
C VAL A 239 4.83 6.12 16.01
N ALA A 240 3.59 5.77 15.62
CA ALA A 240 2.94 6.32 14.44
C ALA A 240 2.68 7.84 14.57
N PHE A 241 2.15 8.28 15.72
CA PHE A 241 1.96 9.70 16.00
C PHE A 241 3.28 10.47 16.09
N LEU A 242 4.30 9.88 16.73
CA LEU A 242 5.63 10.49 16.80
C LEU A 242 6.23 10.68 15.40
N SER A 243 6.05 9.68 14.52
CA SER A 243 6.47 9.76 13.11
C SER A 243 5.82 10.95 12.40
N GLY A 244 4.49 11.08 12.51
CA GLY A 244 3.76 12.20 11.94
C GLY A 244 4.18 13.54 12.51
N ALA A 245 4.30 13.63 13.83
CA ALA A 245 4.70 14.85 14.52
C ALA A 245 6.12 15.31 14.15
N VAL A 246 7.08 14.39 14.05
CA VAL A 246 8.46 14.73 13.66
C VAL A 246 8.51 15.25 12.23
N LEU A 247 7.79 14.59 11.28
CA LEU A 247 7.74 15.07 9.89
C LEU A 247 7.07 16.45 9.78
N GLU A 248 5.97 16.66 10.50
CA GLU A 248 5.28 17.95 10.54
C GLU A 248 6.16 19.04 11.15
N PHE A 249 6.79 18.75 12.28
CA PHE A 249 7.72 19.68 12.94
C PHE A 249 8.89 20.05 12.02
N LEU A 250 9.52 19.06 11.38
CA LEU A 250 10.64 19.28 10.47
C LEU A 250 10.24 20.14 9.28
N THR A 251 9.08 19.85 8.67
CA THR A 251 8.55 20.63 7.54
C THR A 251 8.24 22.06 7.97
N THR A 252 7.52 22.24 9.08
CA THR A 252 7.15 23.58 9.59
C THR A 252 8.37 24.39 9.98
N LEU A 253 9.35 23.77 10.65
CA LEU A 253 10.61 24.42 11.02
C LEU A 253 11.39 24.86 9.78
N SER A 254 11.40 24.04 8.72
CA SER A 254 12.08 24.36 7.46
C SER A 254 11.44 25.55 6.75
N VAL A 255 10.12 25.58 6.70
CA VAL A 255 9.37 26.72 6.13
C VAL A 255 9.60 27.96 6.96
N ALA A 256 9.58 27.86 8.31
CA ALA A 256 9.86 28.97 9.20
C ALA A 256 11.29 29.51 9.01
N LEU A 257 12.28 28.64 8.84
CA LEU A 257 13.66 29.03 8.61
C LEU A 257 13.81 29.84 7.31
N VAL A 258 13.19 29.38 6.22
CA VAL A 258 13.14 30.12 4.95
C VAL A 258 12.42 31.47 5.13
N ALA A 259 11.27 31.48 5.82
CA ALA A 259 10.51 32.70 6.04
C ALA A 259 11.27 33.72 6.86
N VAL A 260 12.01 33.31 7.90
CA VAL A 260 12.85 34.20 8.74
C VAL A 260 14.03 34.74 7.92
N GLU A 261 14.72 33.89 7.16
CA GLU A 261 15.84 34.29 6.31
C GLU A 261 15.39 35.33 5.27
N VAL A 262 14.31 35.02 4.53
CA VAL A 262 13.73 35.95 3.54
C VAL A 262 13.24 37.25 4.20
N GLY A 263 12.54 37.12 5.35
CA GLY A 263 12.03 38.28 6.10
C GLY A 263 13.12 39.21 6.57
N MET A 264 14.22 38.71 7.11
CA MET A 264 15.38 39.48 7.51
C MET A 264 16.00 40.21 6.30
N ARG A 265 16.21 39.52 5.21
CA ARG A 265 16.78 40.15 4.00
C ARG A 265 15.83 41.15 3.36
N LEU A 266 14.52 40.96 3.48
CA LEU A 266 13.55 41.94 3.01
C LEU A 266 13.64 43.24 3.80
N VAL A 267 13.80 43.17 5.14
CA VAL A 267 13.96 44.34 6.00
C VAL A 267 15.26 45.10 5.71
N TYR A 268 16.35 44.37 5.44
CA TYR A 268 17.65 45.00 5.11
C TYR A 268 17.80 45.31 3.60
N GLY A 269 16.77 45.16 2.80
CA GLY A 269 16.82 45.47 1.36
C GLY A 269 17.62 44.48 0.51
N GLY A 270 17.94 43.28 1.04
CA GLY A 270 18.72 42.26 0.35
C GLY A 270 17.93 41.40 -0.64
N ILE A 271 16.61 41.50 -0.66
CA ILE A 271 15.71 40.80 -1.60
C ILE A 271 14.50 41.67 -1.93
N ASP A 272 13.99 41.57 -3.15
CA ASP A 272 12.75 42.24 -3.58
C ASP A 272 11.51 41.56 -3.00
N LEU A 273 10.47 42.36 -2.71
CA LEU A 273 9.23 41.90 -2.09
C LEU A 273 8.53 40.79 -2.95
N PHE A 274 8.55 40.95 -4.27
CA PHE A 274 7.98 39.92 -5.17
C PHE A 274 8.69 38.58 -5.01
N ARG A 275 10.04 38.59 -5.06
CA ARG A 275 10.85 37.36 -4.90
C ARG A 275 10.68 36.76 -3.51
N GLY A 276 10.70 37.58 -2.47
CA GLY A 276 10.53 37.14 -1.10
C GLY A 276 9.19 36.43 -0.87
N LEU A 277 8.08 37.04 -1.34
CA LEU A 277 6.75 36.42 -1.25
C LEU A 277 6.66 35.14 -2.06
N ALA A 278 7.20 35.12 -3.30
CA ALA A 278 7.18 33.91 -4.15
C ALA A 278 7.94 32.75 -3.49
N VAL A 279 9.10 33.01 -2.92
CA VAL A 279 9.93 32.01 -2.21
C VAL A 279 9.22 31.47 -0.96
N ILE A 280 8.64 32.34 -0.12
CA ILE A 280 7.88 31.94 1.07
C ILE A 280 6.68 31.06 0.67
N MET A 281 6.00 31.37 -0.43
CA MET A 281 4.88 30.56 -0.92
C MET A 281 5.29 29.23 -1.54
N LEU A 282 6.49 29.16 -2.14
CA LEU A 282 7.02 27.93 -2.72
C LEU A 282 7.62 26.99 -1.68
N ALA A 283 8.12 27.51 -0.55
CA ALA A 283 8.78 26.71 0.46
C ALA A 283 7.92 25.54 0.99
N PRO A 284 6.64 25.70 1.38
CA PRO A 284 5.77 24.57 1.75
C PRO A 284 5.61 23.53 0.66
N GLU A 285 5.51 23.96 -0.59
CA GLU A 285 5.26 23.08 -1.74
C GLU A 285 6.48 22.19 -2.10
N VAL A 286 7.69 22.60 -1.70
CA VAL A 286 8.91 21.76 -1.80
C VAL A 286 8.81 20.56 -0.88
N PHE A 287 8.33 20.75 0.35
CA PHE A 287 8.33 19.73 1.40
C PHE A 287 7.06 18.89 1.43
N GLU A 288 5.91 19.45 0.97
CA GLU A 288 4.60 18.79 1.05
C GLU A 288 4.56 17.41 0.38
N PRO A 289 5.10 17.18 -0.84
CA PRO A 289 5.12 15.86 -1.45
C PRO A 289 5.86 14.82 -0.60
N LEU A 290 6.98 15.20 0.00
CA LEU A 290 7.78 14.33 0.87
C LEU A 290 7.02 13.96 2.15
N ARG A 291 6.40 14.94 2.79
CA ARG A 291 5.56 14.78 3.97
C ARG A 291 4.40 13.82 3.69
N GLN A 292 3.74 13.98 2.56
CA GLN A 292 2.62 13.12 2.14
C GLN A 292 3.07 11.69 1.86
N VAL A 293 4.24 11.45 1.26
CA VAL A 293 4.80 10.10 1.12
C VAL A 293 4.98 9.46 2.49
N GLY A 294 5.54 10.19 3.47
CA GLY A 294 5.68 9.70 4.83
C GLY A 294 4.35 9.32 5.48
N ALA A 295 3.35 10.19 5.37
CA ALA A 295 2.01 9.95 5.91
C ALA A 295 1.31 8.74 5.28
N GLN A 296 1.46 8.55 3.96
CA GLN A 296 0.82 7.46 3.22
C GLN A 296 1.62 6.14 3.26
N PHE A 297 2.86 6.16 3.72
CA PHE A 297 3.73 4.98 3.77
C PHE A 297 3.11 3.85 4.61
N HIS A 298 2.61 4.17 5.79
CA HIS A 298 1.99 3.17 6.68
C HIS A 298 0.68 2.61 6.11
N ALA A 299 -0.14 3.45 5.49
CA ALA A 299 -1.39 3.01 4.85
C ALA A 299 -1.11 2.10 3.64
N SER A 300 -0.01 2.34 2.92
CA SER A 300 0.39 1.54 1.76
C SER A 300 1.03 0.21 2.13
N ALA A 301 1.63 0.09 3.32
CA ALA A 301 2.30 -1.13 3.78
C ALA A 301 1.36 -2.34 3.83
N ASN A 302 0.10 -2.14 4.24
CA ASN A 302 -0.92 -3.19 4.23
C ASN A 302 -1.24 -3.64 2.80
N GLY A 303 -1.35 -2.70 1.87
CA GLY A 303 -1.56 -3.01 0.45
C GLY A 303 -0.41 -3.80 -0.16
N VAL A 304 0.84 -3.44 0.16
CA VAL A 304 2.02 -4.19 -0.30
C VAL A 304 2.03 -5.60 0.28
N ALA A 305 1.69 -5.78 1.56
CA ALA A 305 1.58 -7.10 2.17
C ALA A 305 0.47 -7.96 1.53
N ALA A 306 -0.67 -7.36 1.20
CA ALA A 306 -1.75 -8.03 0.47
C ALA A 306 -1.32 -8.43 -0.95
N ALA A 307 -0.55 -7.58 -1.64
CA ALA A 307 0.03 -7.92 -2.95
C ALA A 307 1.01 -9.08 -2.86
N GLU A 308 1.90 -9.09 -1.87
CA GLU A 308 2.83 -10.21 -1.64
C GLU A 308 2.09 -11.52 -1.36
N ALA A 309 1.04 -11.48 -0.54
CA ALA A 309 0.18 -12.64 -0.31
C ALA A 309 -0.51 -13.13 -1.59
N ALA A 310 -0.96 -12.22 -2.45
CA ALA A 310 -1.53 -12.55 -3.75
C ALA A 310 -0.50 -13.18 -4.69
N PHE A 311 0.72 -12.63 -4.75
CA PHE A 311 1.81 -13.20 -5.56
C PHE A 311 2.24 -14.57 -5.06
N ALA A 312 2.27 -14.79 -3.76
CA ALA A 312 2.57 -16.10 -3.19
C ALA A 312 1.56 -17.18 -3.63
N VAL A 313 0.31 -16.80 -3.92
CA VAL A 313 -0.69 -17.71 -4.50
C VAL A 313 -0.52 -17.86 -6.00
N ILE A 314 -0.31 -16.75 -6.73
CA ILE A 314 -0.20 -16.74 -8.21
C ILE A 314 1.08 -17.44 -8.68
N GLU A 315 2.16 -17.30 -7.93
CA GLU A 315 3.50 -17.85 -8.26
C GLU A 315 3.73 -19.24 -7.63
N ALA A 316 2.75 -19.76 -6.88
CA ALA A 316 2.86 -21.11 -6.32
C ALA A 316 2.83 -22.15 -7.45
N GLU A 317 3.78 -23.07 -7.42
CA GLU A 317 3.84 -24.16 -8.39
C GLU A 317 2.70 -25.12 -8.15
N PRO A 318 1.93 -25.48 -9.20
CA PRO A 318 0.93 -26.52 -9.09
C PRO A 318 1.61 -27.86 -8.76
N PRO A 319 0.99 -28.68 -7.91
CA PRO A 319 1.60 -29.94 -7.42
C PRO A 319 1.91 -30.97 -8.52
N ARG A 320 1.43 -30.74 -9.74
CA ARG A 320 1.75 -31.57 -10.91
C ARG A 320 1.59 -30.77 -12.21
N PRO A 321 2.54 -30.93 -13.17
CA PRO A 321 2.35 -30.39 -14.51
C PRO A 321 1.14 -31.09 -15.16
N ARG A 322 0.32 -30.30 -15.86
CA ARG A 322 -0.77 -30.88 -16.68
C ARG A 322 -0.16 -31.78 -17.74
N GLY A 323 -0.66 -33.01 -17.87
CA GLY A 323 -0.26 -33.90 -18.94
C GLY A 323 -0.54 -33.28 -20.31
N THR A 324 0.36 -33.50 -21.26
CA THR A 324 0.24 -33.00 -22.64
C THR A 324 -0.45 -33.98 -23.59
N ARG A 325 -0.65 -35.23 -23.16
CA ARG A 325 -1.35 -36.23 -23.93
C ARG A 325 -2.85 -36.08 -23.81
N ALA A 326 -3.54 -36.11 -24.92
CA ALA A 326 -4.99 -36.23 -24.93
C ALA A 326 -5.40 -37.57 -24.30
N ALA A 327 -6.36 -37.52 -23.37
CA ALA A 327 -6.94 -38.78 -22.86
C ALA A 327 -7.68 -39.51 -23.98
N PRO A 328 -7.51 -40.85 -24.14
CA PRO A 328 -8.32 -41.61 -25.07
C PRO A 328 -9.79 -41.52 -24.68
N PRO A 329 -10.72 -41.76 -25.62
CA PRO A 329 -12.15 -41.80 -25.32
C PRO A 329 -12.44 -42.76 -24.16
N ALA A 330 -13.29 -42.31 -23.21
CA ALA A 330 -13.67 -43.16 -22.09
C ALA A 330 -14.32 -44.45 -22.57
N GLY A 331 -13.83 -45.57 -22.05
CA GLY A 331 -14.35 -46.89 -22.42
C GLY A 331 -13.74 -47.53 -23.69
N ALA A 332 -12.79 -46.88 -24.36
CA ALA A 332 -12.10 -47.44 -25.52
C ALA A 332 -10.98 -48.45 -25.15
N HIS A 333 -10.36 -48.26 -23.97
CA HIS A 333 -9.24 -49.08 -23.53
C HIS A 333 -9.32 -49.39 -22.03
N PRO A 334 -8.74 -50.51 -21.54
CA PRO A 334 -8.66 -50.81 -20.14
C PRO A 334 -7.73 -49.78 -19.43
N ILE A 335 -8.10 -49.39 -18.20
CA ILE A 335 -7.26 -48.55 -17.35
C ILE A 335 -6.37 -49.46 -16.49
N ARG A 336 -5.05 -49.39 -16.68
CA ARG A 336 -4.09 -50.20 -15.95
C ARG A 336 -3.35 -49.36 -14.91
N PHE A 337 -3.35 -49.84 -13.68
CA PHE A 337 -2.50 -49.35 -12.60
C PHE A 337 -1.33 -50.31 -12.49
N GLU A 338 -0.09 -49.81 -12.58
CA GLU A 338 1.15 -50.60 -12.48
C GLU A 338 1.98 -50.06 -11.35
N GLY A 339 1.96 -50.69 -10.18
CA GLY A 339 2.73 -50.29 -9.02
C GLY A 339 2.48 -48.83 -8.52
N VAL A 340 1.28 -48.33 -8.72
CA VAL A 340 0.97 -46.92 -8.40
C VAL A 340 1.02 -46.66 -6.89
N SER A 341 1.85 -45.75 -6.49
CA SER A 341 1.97 -45.29 -5.11
C SER A 341 1.79 -43.78 -5.02
N VAL A 342 1.00 -43.33 -4.06
CA VAL A 342 0.78 -41.89 -3.81
C VAL A 342 1.09 -41.58 -2.37
N GLU A 343 2.06 -40.69 -2.14
CA GLU A 343 2.37 -40.17 -0.82
C GLU A 343 1.35 -39.08 -0.43
N ALA A 344 0.71 -39.22 0.72
CA ALA A 344 -0.21 -38.26 1.28
C ALA A 344 -0.06 -38.20 2.80
N ARG A 345 0.28 -37.03 3.36
CA ARG A 345 0.44 -36.79 4.80
C ARG A 345 1.49 -37.71 5.47
N GLY A 346 2.59 -38.00 4.76
CA GLY A 346 3.65 -38.86 5.26
C GLY A 346 3.34 -40.36 5.22
N VAL A 347 2.25 -40.77 4.59
CA VAL A 347 1.85 -42.16 4.40
C VAL A 347 1.62 -42.44 2.92
N TRP A 348 2.07 -43.61 2.45
CA TRP A 348 1.81 -44.08 1.10
C TRP A 348 0.42 -44.72 1.03
N ALA A 349 -0.54 -44.08 0.31
CA ALA A 349 -1.90 -44.57 0.16
C ALA A 349 -2.52 -44.09 -1.17
N PRO A 350 -2.70 -44.94 -2.20
CA PRO A 350 -2.32 -46.35 -2.22
C PRO A 350 -0.82 -46.61 -2.24
N ALA A 351 -0.37 -47.77 -1.83
CA ALA A 351 0.99 -48.25 -1.93
C ALA A 351 1.05 -49.42 -2.92
N SER A 352 1.85 -49.29 -4.00
CA SER A 352 2.08 -50.31 -5.03
C SER A 352 0.79 -50.92 -5.60
N LEU A 353 -0.23 -50.10 -5.86
CA LEU A 353 -1.49 -50.54 -6.45
C LEU A 353 -1.27 -51.05 -7.87
N THR A 354 -1.56 -52.33 -8.11
CA THR A 354 -1.59 -52.94 -9.45
C THR A 354 -2.98 -53.49 -9.69
N ALA A 355 -3.68 -52.97 -10.68
CA ALA A 355 -5.04 -53.37 -11.03
C ALA A 355 -5.36 -53.01 -12.47
N THR A 356 -6.32 -53.71 -13.07
CA THR A 356 -6.85 -53.40 -14.42
C THR A 356 -8.37 -53.20 -14.31
N ILE A 357 -8.85 -52.09 -14.87
CA ILE A 357 -10.28 -51.77 -14.97
C ILE A 357 -10.67 -51.95 -16.42
N GLU A 358 -11.51 -52.95 -16.68
CA GLU A 358 -11.99 -53.26 -18.04
C GLU A 358 -13.13 -52.32 -18.46
N PRO A 359 -13.18 -51.95 -19.76
CA PRO A 359 -14.25 -51.14 -20.30
C PRO A 359 -15.61 -51.85 -20.16
N GLY A 360 -16.63 -51.10 -19.74
CA GLY A 360 -18.00 -51.60 -19.58
C GLY A 360 -18.22 -52.46 -18.34
N ALA A 361 -17.19 -52.75 -17.55
CA ALA A 361 -17.30 -53.47 -16.28
C ALA A 361 -17.41 -52.53 -15.08
N VAL A 362 -18.12 -52.95 -14.02
CA VAL A 362 -18.19 -52.27 -12.77
C VAL A 362 -17.08 -52.81 -11.84
N THR A 363 -16.12 -51.96 -11.50
CA THR A 363 -15.02 -52.32 -10.59
C THR A 363 -15.20 -51.59 -9.26
N ALA A 364 -15.26 -52.33 -8.13
CA ALA A 364 -15.35 -51.77 -6.79
C ALA A 364 -13.98 -51.74 -6.09
N LEU A 365 -13.56 -50.56 -5.62
CA LEU A 365 -12.40 -50.39 -4.77
C LEU A 365 -12.81 -50.50 -3.30
N VAL A 366 -12.42 -51.57 -2.63
CA VAL A 366 -12.74 -51.86 -1.22
C VAL A 366 -11.50 -51.79 -0.35
N GLY A 367 -11.67 -51.48 0.94
CA GLY A 367 -10.59 -51.40 1.88
C GLY A 367 -10.89 -50.48 3.09
N PRO A 368 -10.06 -50.45 4.14
CA PRO A 368 -10.25 -49.62 5.33
C PRO A 368 -10.20 -48.14 4.98
N SER A 369 -10.66 -47.29 5.94
CA SER A 369 -10.55 -45.85 5.80
C SER A 369 -9.06 -45.44 5.77
N GLY A 370 -8.68 -44.55 4.87
CA GLY A 370 -7.29 -44.15 4.66
C GLY A 370 -6.46 -45.03 3.71
N ALA A 371 -6.96 -46.15 3.21
CA ALA A 371 -6.25 -47.02 2.26
C ALA A 371 -5.99 -46.42 0.86
N GLY A 372 -6.40 -45.18 0.61
CA GLY A 372 -6.15 -44.52 -0.68
C GLY A 372 -7.18 -44.77 -1.78
N LYS A 373 -8.37 -45.32 -1.47
CA LYS A 373 -9.43 -45.60 -2.45
C LYS A 373 -9.84 -44.39 -3.29
N SER A 374 -10.00 -43.25 -2.63
CA SER A 374 -10.36 -41.98 -3.31
C SER A 374 -9.15 -41.28 -3.96
N THR A 375 -7.94 -41.78 -3.72
CA THR A 375 -6.70 -41.27 -4.32
C THR A 375 -6.34 -42.03 -5.59
N ALA A 376 -6.66 -43.33 -5.65
CA ALA A 376 -6.58 -44.15 -6.83
C ALA A 376 -7.64 -43.72 -7.86
#